data_33cb48b35c0f4c06963cfcec8a8e25af
#
_entry.id   33cb48b35c0f4c06963cfcec8a8e25af
#
_cell.length_a   1.000
_cell.length_b   1.000
_cell.length_c   1.000
_cell.angle_alpha   90.00
_cell.angle_beta   90.00
_cell.angle_gamma   90.00
#
_symmetry.space_group_name_H-M   'P 1'
#
loop_
_entity.id
_entity.type
_entity.pdbx_description
1 polymer ?
#
loop_
_entity_poly.entity_id
_entity_poly.type
_entity_poly.pdbx_seq_one_letter_code
_entity_poly.pdbx_strand_id
1 'polypeptide(L)'
;MKKCIAWLLTVSLIFCFSIAFAENGGAGAPPEGMPGGAPQGEPPAKSDGQPGQPPKGGTGGPGSPGGGKPESYNAVRTVSEDTDISGETIESTGDDENALLVTGDSVTLTDSTITRESSGSTGGDSASFYGVGAAVLATGGTLTVSGGEIAANAKGGAGVFAYGDGVIDISDTVISTEQDMSGGIHVAGGGTLHASNLTVTTQGKSSAAIRSDRGGGTMTVDGGSYTSNGTGSPAVYVTADIFIENAALTANGSEALCLEGLNSVSLKNCVLSGNMRDLSQNDNTWTVILYQSMSGDSEVGKGTFAMEGGTLKSENGGLFYTTNTESEFTLNHVTIEAADDCEDFLRCTGNANQRGWGRTGANGADCAFIAINQEMNGLVIWDSISTLELSLTDGTVFTGAVIDDESCAGNGGDGSCALNIDAGSKWIVTGNSTVTALHCEGEIVDAQGRSVSVIDAQGNVLSAGESEYTITADAIV
;
A
#
# COMPACT_ATOMS: atom_id res chain seq x y z
N MET A 1 7.45 17.57 56.39
CA MET A 1 6.39 16.62 55.93
C MET A 1 6.62 16.35 54.46
N LYS A 2 7.20 15.20 54.14
CA LYS A 2 7.57 14.76 52.79
C LYS A 2 6.36 14.06 52.14
N LYS A 3 5.94 14.53 50.98
CA LYS A 3 4.94 13.83 50.16
C LYS A 3 5.69 13.03 49.07
N CYS A 4 5.62 11.71 49.18
CA CYS A 4 6.04 10.78 48.14
C CYS A 4 4.99 10.78 47.01
N ILE A 5 5.44 10.98 45.78
CA ILE A 5 4.66 10.76 44.55
C ILE A 5 5.09 9.38 44.04
N ALA A 6 4.14 8.45 44.01
CA ALA A 6 4.33 7.13 43.42
C ALA A 6 4.06 7.21 41.93
N TRP A 7 5.02 6.78 41.13
CA TRP A 7 4.85 6.51 39.71
C TRP A 7 4.29 5.11 39.55
N LEU A 8 3.11 5.01 38.95
CA LEU A 8 2.60 3.73 38.41
C LEU A 8 3.16 3.53 36.99
N LEU A 9 4.04 2.57 36.83
CA LEU A 9 4.40 1.99 35.55
C LEU A 9 3.32 0.94 35.21
N THR A 10 2.55 1.20 34.18
CA THR A 10 1.70 0.19 33.55
C THR A 10 2.55 -0.56 32.52
N VAL A 11 2.88 -1.80 32.81
CA VAL A 11 3.52 -2.73 31.87
C VAL A 11 2.41 -3.42 31.11
N SER A 12 2.27 -3.10 29.81
CA SER A 12 1.43 -3.85 28.90
C SER A 12 2.14 -5.17 28.57
N LEU A 13 1.55 -6.29 29.00
CA LEU A 13 1.96 -7.62 28.58
C LEU A 13 1.35 -7.91 27.20
N ILE A 14 2.19 -7.97 26.17
CA ILE A 14 1.83 -8.55 24.89
C ILE A 14 1.98 -10.07 25.02
N PHE A 15 0.88 -10.80 24.92
CA PHE A 15 0.89 -12.26 24.82
C PHE A 15 1.11 -12.66 23.36
N CYS A 16 2.31 -13.12 23.06
CA CYS A 16 2.57 -13.85 21.82
C CYS A 16 2.09 -15.31 21.99
N PHE A 17 1.06 -15.70 21.27
CA PHE A 17 0.73 -17.11 21.10
C PHE A 17 1.51 -17.67 19.91
N SER A 18 2.53 -18.49 20.20
CA SER A 18 3.22 -19.28 19.18
C SER A 18 2.44 -20.59 19.00
N ILE A 19 1.84 -20.80 17.84
CA ILE A 19 1.30 -22.10 17.44
C ILE A 19 2.40 -22.83 16.68
N ALA A 20 2.86 -23.94 17.25
CA ALA A 20 3.82 -24.83 16.63
C ALA A 20 3.09 -25.79 15.66
N PHE A 21 3.42 -25.72 14.38
CA PHE A 21 3.03 -26.75 13.40
C PHE A 21 4.07 -27.89 13.42
N ALA A 22 3.57 -29.12 13.58
CA ALA A 22 4.36 -30.32 13.51
C ALA A 22 4.66 -30.68 12.04
N GLU A 23 5.94 -30.93 11.77
CA GLU A 23 6.42 -31.50 10.51
C GLU A 23 5.91 -32.94 10.35
N ASN A 24 5.37 -33.28 9.20
CA ASN A 24 5.32 -34.67 8.73
C ASN A 24 5.82 -34.71 7.28
N GLY A 25 6.99 -35.31 7.13
CA GLY A 25 7.63 -35.53 5.85
C GLY A 25 7.00 -36.69 5.06
N GLY A 26 7.08 -36.58 3.75
CA GLY A 26 6.74 -37.65 2.83
C GLY A 26 6.99 -37.27 1.40
N ALA A 27 8.19 -37.58 0.90
CA ALA A 27 8.55 -37.42 -0.50
C ALA A 27 7.81 -38.45 -1.38
N GLY A 28 7.22 -37.98 -2.49
CA GLY A 28 6.72 -38.81 -3.57
C GLY A 28 6.93 -38.13 -4.91
N ALA A 29 7.75 -38.73 -5.74
CA ALA A 29 8.09 -38.24 -7.10
C ALA A 29 6.92 -38.31 -8.08
N PRO A 30 6.84 -37.45 -9.12
CA PRO A 30 5.78 -37.45 -10.11
C PRO A 30 6.06 -38.46 -11.24
N PRO A 31 5.02 -39.03 -11.88
CA PRO A 31 5.19 -39.83 -13.09
C PRO A 31 5.24 -38.97 -14.36
N GLU A 32 6.10 -39.42 -15.26
CA GLU A 32 6.27 -38.88 -16.61
C GLU A 32 5.14 -39.24 -17.60
N GLY A 33 4.99 -38.37 -18.59
CA GLY A 33 4.52 -38.70 -19.94
C GLY A 33 3.14 -38.18 -20.32
N MET A 34 3.04 -37.27 -21.23
CA MET A 34 3.09 -37.18 -22.65
C MET A 34 2.00 -36.27 -23.30
N PRO A 35 1.99 -35.98 -24.60
CA PRO A 35 2.16 -34.65 -25.16
C PRO A 35 0.90 -34.13 -25.85
N GLY A 36 0.81 -32.84 -26.10
CA GLY A 36 -0.25 -32.34 -26.98
C GLY A 36 -0.21 -30.82 -27.13
N GLY A 37 0.14 -30.40 -28.34
CA GLY A 37 0.36 -29.02 -28.72
C GLY A 37 -0.84 -28.10 -28.53
N ALA A 38 -0.50 -26.90 -28.08
CA ALA A 38 -1.39 -25.75 -28.07
C ALA A 38 -1.20 -24.90 -29.33
N PRO A 39 -2.27 -24.32 -29.89
CA PRO A 39 -2.13 -23.38 -30.99
C PRO A 39 -1.62 -22.04 -30.48
N GLN A 40 -0.61 -21.50 -31.17
CA GLN A 40 -0.11 -20.15 -30.97
C GLN A 40 -1.18 -19.14 -31.41
N GLY A 41 -1.78 -18.44 -30.45
CA GLY A 41 -2.52 -17.22 -30.69
C GLY A 41 -1.70 -16.07 -30.12
N GLU A 42 -1.39 -15.04 -30.90
CA GLU A 42 -0.76 -13.81 -30.44
C GLU A 42 -1.61 -13.17 -29.34
N PRO A 43 -1.01 -12.75 -28.22
CA PRO A 43 -1.75 -12.01 -27.20
C PRO A 43 -2.09 -10.61 -27.73
N PRO A 44 -3.27 -10.07 -27.40
CA PRO A 44 -3.64 -8.71 -27.77
C PRO A 44 -2.68 -7.70 -27.14
N ALA A 45 -2.43 -6.62 -27.86
CA ALA A 45 -1.57 -5.52 -27.47
C ALA A 45 -1.96 -5.00 -26.05
N LYS A 46 -0.98 -4.93 -25.15
CA LYS A 46 -1.16 -4.47 -23.78
C LYS A 46 -1.54 -2.99 -23.77
N SER A 47 -2.65 -2.68 -23.10
CA SER A 47 -3.03 -1.29 -22.84
C SER A 47 -2.09 -0.68 -21.80
N ASP A 48 -1.48 0.44 -22.15
CA ASP A 48 -0.71 1.28 -21.24
C ASP A 48 -1.62 1.83 -20.14
N GLY A 49 -1.25 1.62 -18.89
CA GLY A 49 -1.84 2.32 -17.77
C GLY A 49 -2.48 1.46 -16.69
N GLN A 50 -1.66 0.85 -15.89
CA GLN A 50 -2.04 0.13 -14.69
C GLN A 50 -1.77 1.04 -13.48
N PRO A 51 -2.79 1.62 -12.79
CA PRO A 51 -2.58 2.38 -11.57
C PRO A 51 -1.96 1.48 -10.48
N GLY A 52 -1.00 2.00 -9.72
CA GLY A 52 -0.42 1.32 -8.58
C GLY A 52 0.47 0.10 -8.85
N GLN A 53 0.69 -0.31 -10.10
CA GLN A 53 1.70 -1.31 -10.43
C GLN A 53 2.97 -0.65 -10.96
N PRO A 54 4.14 -1.04 -10.45
CA PRO A 54 5.38 -0.83 -11.19
C PRO A 54 5.25 -1.51 -12.55
N PRO A 55 5.97 -1.05 -13.59
CA PRO A 55 6.00 -1.73 -14.88
C PRO A 55 6.36 -3.20 -14.64
N LYS A 56 5.62 -4.12 -15.27
CA LYS A 56 5.88 -5.56 -15.14
C LYS A 56 7.35 -5.81 -15.44
N GLY A 57 8.12 -6.12 -14.39
CA GLY A 57 9.43 -6.69 -14.56
C GLY A 57 9.24 -7.95 -15.39
N GLY A 58 9.78 -7.97 -16.60
CA GLY A 58 9.80 -9.19 -17.38
C GLY A 58 10.48 -10.24 -16.50
N THR A 59 9.88 -11.41 -16.32
CA THR A 59 10.57 -12.57 -15.75
C THR A 59 11.88 -12.68 -16.54
N GLY A 60 13.00 -12.29 -15.91
CA GLY A 60 14.28 -12.23 -16.57
C GLY A 60 14.71 -13.59 -17.10
N GLY A 61 14.28 -13.87 -18.32
CA GLY A 61 14.98 -14.80 -19.18
C GLY A 61 16.27 -14.12 -19.62
N PRO A 62 17.37 -14.85 -19.81
CA PRO A 62 18.62 -14.25 -20.28
C PRO A 62 18.35 -13.56 -21.62
N GLY A 63 18.32 -12.23 -21.65
CA GLY A 63 18.27 -11.46 -22.88
C GLY A 63 17.19 -10.40 -23.07
N SER A 64 16.43 -9.99 -22.03
CA SER A 64 15.59 -8.79 -22.18
C SER A 64 16.46 -7.54 -22.16
N PRO A 65 16.44 -6.68 -23.19
CA PRO A 65 17.15 -5.42 -23.16
C PRO A 65 16.48 -4.51 -22.12
N GLY A 66 17.18 -4.15 -21.05
CA GLY A 66 16.81 -3.09 -20.11
C GLY A 66 16.41 -3.49 -18.69
N GLY A 67 16.43 -4.78 -18.27
CA GLY A 67 15.84 -5.21 -17.01
C GLY A 67 16.77 -5.71 -15.90
N GLY A 68 18.07 -5.75 -16.07
CA GLY A 68 19.02 -6.26 -15.08
C GLY A 68 19.68 -5.15 -14.24
N LYS A 69 20.27 -5.55 -13.08
CA LYS A 69 21.13 -4.64 -12.32
C LYS A 69 22.26 -4.15 -13.23
N PRO A 70 22.46 -2.81 -13.33
CA PRO A 70 23.51 -2.27 -14.17
C PRO A 70 24.90 -2.68 -13.64
N GLU A 71 25.85 -2.96 -14.54
CA GLU A 71 27.25 -3.22 -14.16
C GLU A 71 27.92 -1.95 -13.63
N SER A 72 27.51 -0.79 -14.12
CA SER A 72 27.96 0.54 -13.68
C SER A 72 26.87 1.58 -13.95
N TYR A 73 26.91 2.66 -13.20
CA TYR A 73 26.05 3.82 -13.42
C TYR A 73 26.79 4.87 -14.24
N ASN A 74 26.07 5.55 -15.12
CA ASN A 74 26.53 6.77 -15.75
C ASN A 74 26.07 7.97 -14.93
N ALA A 75 26.97 8.86 -14.56
CA ALA A 75 26.66 10.05 -13.76
C ALA A 75 27.55 11.22 -14.12
N VAL A 76 26.99 12.43 -14.08
CA VAL A 76 27.74 13.69 -14.26
C VAL A 76 28.77 13.84 -13.15
N ARG A 77 28.35 13.57 -11.91
CA ARG A 77 29.25 13.62 -10.74
C ARG A 77 29.11 12.35 -9.91
N THR A 78 30.20 11.65 -9.73
CA THR A 78 30.30 10.52 -8.80
C THR A 78 31.16 10.92 -7.61
N VAL A 79 30.65 10.66 -6.39
CA VAL A 79 31.33 10.96 -5.13
C VAL A 79 31.47 9.69 -4.32
N SER A 80 32.72 9.37 -3.95
CA SER A 80 33.08 8.16 -3.20
C SER A 80 33.86 8.44 -1.91
N GLU A 81 34.15 9.71 -1.63
CA GLU A 81 34.92 10.17 -0.46
C GLU A 81 34.16 11.27 0.27
N ASP A 82 34.55 11.57 1.51
CA ASP A 82 33.98 12.67 2.30
C ASP A 82 33.99 13.98 1.51
N THR A 83 32.82 14.53 1.26
CA THR A 83 32.66 15.67 0.36
C THR A 83 31.52 16.60 0.83
N ASP A 84 31.81 17.88 0.95
CA ASP A 84 30.82 18.93 1.15
C ASP A 84 30.54 19.66 -0.16
N ILE A 85 29.27 19.69 -0.61
CA ILE A 85 28.77 20.38 -1.79
C ILE A 85 27.76 21.45 -1.30
N SER A 86 28.03 22.71 -1.56
CA SER A 86 27.15 23.78 -1.08
C SER A 86 26.94 24.87 -2.13
N GLY A 87 25.68 25.22 -2.41
CA GLY A 87 25.31 26.25 -3.35
C GLY A 87 25.70 25.95 -4.79
N GLU A 88 25.92 24.68 -5.12
CA GLU A 88 26.31 24.27 -6.49
C GLU A 88 25.10 23.93 -7.34
N THR A 89 25.28 24.04 -8.66
CA THR A 89 24.34 23.50 -9.65
C THR A 89 24.98 22.29 -10.33
N ILE A 90 24.28 21.15 -10.34
CA ILE A 90 24.67 19.93 -11.03
C ILE A 90 23.59 19.59 -12.05
N GLU A 91 23.94 19.58 -13.32
CA GLU A 91 23.01 19.36 -14.43
C GLU A 91 23.38 18.08 -15.21
N SER A 92 22.41 17.17 -15.40
CA SER A 92 22.55 16.02 -16.26
C SER A 92 21.61 16.13 -17.45
N THR A 93 22.13 15.91 -18.66
CA THR A 93 21.37 15.91 -19.91
C THR A 93 21.58 14.63 -20.73
N GLY A 94 22.37 13.68 -20.24
CA GLY A 94 22.58 12.39 -20.90
C GLY A 94 21.40 11.45 -20.72
N ASP A 95 21.21 10.50 -21.65
CA ASP A 95 20.19 9.49 -21.52
C ASP A 95 20.59 8.48 -20.44
N ASP A 96 19.61 8.09 -19.58
CA ASP A 96 19.81 7.15 -18.46
C ASP A 96 21.00 7.51 -17.54
N GLU A 97 21.33 8.80 -17.42
CA GLU A 97 22.43 9.36 -16.64
C GLU A 97 21.94 9.97 -15.33
N ASN A 98 22.60 9.67 -14.22
CA ASN A 98 22.35 10.33 -12.93
C ASN A 98 23.05 11.71 -12.89
N ALA A 99 22.46 12.72 -12.23
CA ALA A 99 23.19 13.98 -12.05
C ALA A 99 24.23 13.84 -10.92
N LEU A 100 23.84 13.28 -9.78
CA LEU A 100 24.72 12.98 -8.65
C LEU A 100 24.61 11.49 -8.27
N LEU A 101 25.77 10.80 -8.20
CA LEU A 101 25.90 9.44 -7.71
C LEU A 101 26.82 9.43 -6.48
N VAL A 102 26.31 8.91 -5.35
CA VAL A 102 27.08 8.68 -4.12
C VAL A 102 27.32 7.19 -3.96
N THR A 103 28.58 6.78 -3.80
CA THR A 103 28.99 5.37 -3.75
C THR A 103 29.72 4.97 -2.48
N GLY A 104 30.07 5.92 -1.59
CA GLY A 104 30.78 5.65 -0.34
C GLY A 104 30.90 6.90 0.53
N ASP A 105 31.41 6.67 1.74
CA ASP A 105 31.71 7.64 2.79
C ASP A 105 30.55 8.60 3.14
N SER A 106 30.82 9.84 3.55
CA SER A 106 29.85 10.84 3.95
C SER A 106 29.84 12.02 2.98
N VAL A 107 28.69 12.28 2.36
CA VAL A 107 28.51 13.39 1.41
C VAL A 107 27.42 14.34 1.94
N THR A 108 27.75 15.63 1.99
CA THR A 108 26.80 16.68 2.38
C THR A 108 26.44 17.51 1.13
N LEU A 109 25.15 17.72 0.90
CA LEU A 109 24.61 18.56 -0.17
C LEU A 109 23.72 19.64 0.44
N THR A 110 24.17 20.89 0.44
CA THR A 110 23.47 22.01 1.08
C THR A 110 23.10 23.08 0.06
N ASP A 111 21.82 23.55 0.09
CA ASP A 111 21.29 24.67 -0.71
C ASP A 111 21.72 24.61 -2.19
N SER A 112 21.75 23.41 -2.75
CA SER A 112 22.22 23.14 -4.12
C SER A 112 21.04 22.88 -5.06
N THR A 113 21.26 23.08 -6.36
CA THR A 113 20.28 22.81 -7.40
C THR A 113 20.74 21.61 -8.24
N ILE A 114 19.91 20.57 -8.27
CA ILE A 114 20.17 19.37 -9.08
C ILE A 114 19.11 19.29 -10.18
N THR A 115 19.53 19.26 -11.44
CA THR A 115 18.63 19.11 -12.57
C THR A 115 18.95 17.90 -13.41
N ARG A 116 17.90 17.20 -13.82
CA ARG A 116 17.96 16.02 -14.67
C ARG A 116 17.03 16.21 -15.86
N GLU A 117 17.57 16.41 -17.07
CA GLU A 117 16.80 16.62 -18.30
C GLU A 117 17.17 15.55 -19.34
N SER A 118 16.20 14.80 -19.86
CA SER A 118 16.45 13.91 -21.01
C SER A 118 15.16 13.51 -21.68
N SER A 119 15.14 13.62 -23.00
CA SER A 119 14.06 13.10 -23.84
C SER A 119 14.31 11.69 -24.37
N GLY A 120 15.51 11.15 -24.21
CA GLY A 120 15.92 9.83 -24.70
C GLY A 120 16.05 8.77 -23.59
N SER A 121 15.85 9.13 -22.32
CA SER A 121 15.89 8.16 -21.22
C SER A 121 14.83 7.06 -21.38
N THR A 122 15.23 5.82 -21.12
CA THR A 122 14.41 4.63 -21.39
C THR A 122 13.43 4.33 -20.26
N GLY A 123 13.80 4.63 -19.01
CA GLY A 123 13.02 4.23 -17.83
C GLY A 123 13.01 2.70 -17.66
N GLY A 124 11.88 2.15 -17.20
CA GLY A 124 11.71 0.70 -17.03
C GLY A 124 12.35 0.17 -15.76
N ASP A 125 12.59 -1.16 -15.75
CA ASP A 125 13.08 -1.89 -14.58
C ASP A 125 14.42 -1.36 -14.04
N SER A 126 15.34 -0.95 -14.93
CA SER A 126 16.61 -0.38 -14.51
C SER A 126 16.48 0.90 -13.71
N ALA A 127 15.53 1.77 -14.10
CA ALA A 127 15.25 3.00 -13.39
C ALA A 127 14.49 2.70 -12.07
N SER A 128 13.44 1.87 -12.13
CA SER A 128 12.58 1.59 -10.98
C SER A 128 13.29 0.79 -9.88
N PHE A 129 14.10 -0.23 -10.26
CA PHE A 129 14.66 -1.15 -9.26
C PHE A 129 16.09 -0.81 -8.85
N TYR A 130 16.81 -0.01 -9.64
CA TYR A 130 18.23 0.26 -9.41
C TYR A 130 18.60 1.75 -9.44
N GLY A 131 17.66 2.65 -9.73
CA GLY A 131 17.89 4.09 -9.70
C GLY A 131 18.68 4.65 -10.90
N VAL A 132 18.73 3.91 -12.02
CA VAL A 132 19.36 4.41 -13.26
C VAL A 132 18.60 5.64 -13.75
N GLY A 133 19.31 6.74 -13.98
CA GLY A 133 18.72 8.00 -14.44
C GLY A 133 18.01 8.85 -13.37
N ALA A 134 18.06 8.46 -12.09
CA ALA A 134 17.61 9.32 -10.99
C ALA A 134 18.44 10.61 -10.93
N ALA A 135 17.85 11.72 -10.53
CA ALA A 135 18.61 12.96 -10.37
C ALA A 135 19.69 12.80 -9.28
N VAL A 136 19.32 12.21 -8.14
CA VAL A 136 20.25 11.89 -7.05
C VAL A 136 20.14 10.40 -6.71
N LEU A 137 21.24 9.68 -6.77
CA LEU A 137 21.31 8.26 -6.43
C LEU A 137 22.41 8.02 -5.38
N ALA A 138 22.07 7.34 -4.28
CA ALA A 138 23.04 6.79 -3.34
C ALA A 138 23.02 5.26 -3.39
N THR A 139 24.16 4.64 -3.66
CA THR A 139 24.30 3.17 -3.69
C THR A 139 25.23 2.64 -2.60
N GLY A 140 25.82 3.53 -1.81
CA GLY A 140 26.66 3.26 -0.65
C GLY A 140 27.00 4.56 0.06
N GLY A 141 27.43 4.46 1.33
CA GLY A 141 27.68 5.60 2.18
C GLY A 141 26.45 6.37 2.58
N THR A 142 26.62 7.55 3.13
CA THR A 142 25.54 8.42 3.60
C THR A 142 25.54 9.74 2.85
N LEU A 143 24.42 10.08 2.23
CA LEU A 143 24.16 11.40 1.65
C LEU A 143 23.23 12.20 2.55
N THR A 144 23.72 13.32 3.06
CA THR A 144 22.90 14.29 3.80
C THR A 144 22.54 15.45 2.88
N VAL A 145 21.23 15.69 2.65
CA VAL A 145 20.72 16.80 1.83
C VAL A 145 19.95 17.77 2.72
N SER A 146 20.25 19.06 2.61
CA SER A 146 19.58 20.11 3.35
C SER A 146 19.31 21.33 2.47
N GLY A 147 18.02 21.68 2.32
CA GLY A 147 17.59 22.77 1.45
C GLY A 147 17.80 22.47 -0.04
N GLY A 148 17.66 23.51 -0.85
CA GLY A 148 17.86 23.43 -2.30
C GLY A 148 16.69 22.84 -3.08
N GLU A 149 16.94 22.51 -4.36
CA GLU A 149 15.94 22.03 -5.29
C GLU A 149 16.47 20.85 -6.13
N ILE A 150 15.64 19.84 -6.33
CA ILE A 150 15.93 18.67 -7.17
C ILE A 150 14.81 18.53 -8.19
N ALA A 151 15.13 18.70 -9.48
CA ALA A 151 14.15 18.64 -10.55
C ALA A 151 14.54 17.57 -11.58
N ALA A 152 13.60 16.71 -11.96
CA ALA A 152 13.82 15.68 -12.97
C ALA A 152 12.74 15.72 -14.06
N ASN A 153 13.15 15.96 -15.30
CA ASN A 153 12.33 15.84 -16.49
C ASN A 153 12.93 14.81 -17.44
N ALA A 154 12.90 13.56 -16.97
CA ALA A 154 13.39 12.42 -17.72
C ALA A 154 12.56 11.18 -17.37
N LYS A 155 12.25 10.33 -18.33
CA LYS A 155 11.50 9.10 -18.08
C LYS A 155 12.31 8.17 -17.15
N GLY A 156 11.70 7.72 -16.05
CA GLY A 156 12.39 6.96 -15.00
C GLY A 156 13.34 7.81 -14.13
N GLY A 157 13.35 9.13 -14.31
CA GLY A 157 14.18 10.07 -13.57
C GLY A 157 13.61 10.36 -12.17
N ALA A 158 13.75 9.43 -11.23
CA ALA A 158 13.38 9.69 -9.83
C ALA A 158 14.12 10.92 -9.28
N GLY A 159 13.49 11.67 -8.39
CA GLY A 159 14.14 12.81 -7.74
C GLY A 159 15.32 12.36 -6.90
N VAL A 160 15.06 11.53 -5.88
CA VAL A 160 16.06 11.00 -4.95
C VAL A 160 15.87 9.50 -4.80
N PHE A 161 16.97 8.71 -4.87
CA PHE A 161 16.91 7.27 -4.83
C PHE A 161 18.01 6.67 -3.92
N ALA A 162 17.61 5.93 -2.89
CA ALA A 162 18.52 5.14 -2.08
C ALA A 162 18.43 3.66 -2.49
N TYR A 163 19.57 3.06 -2.87
CA TYR A 163 19.66 1.69 -3.34
C TYR A 163 20.74 0.90 -2.59
N GLY A 164 20.45 -0.33 -2.20
CA GLY A 164 21.42 -1.22 -1.58
C GLY A 164 21.89 -0.69 -0.23
N ASP A 165 23.21 -0.49 -0.10
CA ASP A 165 23.82 0.05 1.13
C ASP A 165 23.76 1.59 1.21
N GLY A 166 23.10 2.27 0.27
CA GLY A 166 22.99 3.73 0.25
C GLY A 166 22.01 4.22 1.31
N VAL A 167 22.44 5.24 2.06
CA VAL A 167 21.64 5.95 3.07
C VAL A 167 21.46 7.40 2.64
N ILE A 168 20.22 7.90 2.69
CA ILE A 168 19.92 9.31 2.39
C ILE A 168 19.16 9.92 3.55
N ASP A 169 19.72 10.98 4.13
CA ASP A 169 19.09 11.86 5.09
C ASP A 169 18.76 13.18 4.38
N ILE A 170 17.48 13.50 4.17
CA ILE A 170 17.09 14.68 3.37
C ILE A 170 16.07 15.55 4.11
N SER A 171 16.32 16.87 4.12
CA SER A 171 15.45 17.84 4.80
C SER A 171 15.25 19.12 4.01
N ASP A 172 14.10 19.78 4.23
CA ASP A 172 13.78 21.13 3.76
C ASP A 172 14.01 21.35 2.24
N THR A 173 13.87 20.29 1.44
CA THR A 173 14.20 20.26 0.01
C THR A 173 12.92 20.23 -0.84
N VAL A 174 12.94 20.93 -1.98
CA VAL A 174 11.88 20.88 -2.99
C VAL A 174 12.26 19.86 -4.06
N ILE A 175 11.36 18.91 -4.35
CA ILE A 175 11.58 17.87 -5.35
C ILE A 175 10.44 17.89 -6.36
N SER A 176 10.77 17.93 -7.65
CA SER A 176 9.78 17.83 -8.73
C SER A 176 10.19 16.82 -9.80
N THR A 177 9.23 16.02 -10.27
CA THR A 177 9.44 15.09 -11.40
C THR A 177 8.31 15.18 -12.41
N GLU A 178 8.63 15.12 -13.71
CA GLU A 178 7.68 15.43 -14.79
C GLU A 178 7.27 14.21 -15.62
N GLN A 179 8.21 13.33 -15.95
CA GLN A 179 7.99 12.23 -16.88
C GLN A 179 7.44 10.97 -16.20
N ASP A 180 6.98 10.01 -17.00
CA ASP A 180 6.49 8.72 -16.52
C ASP A 180 7.57 7.92 -15.78
N MET A 181 7.16 7.14 -14.76
CA MET A 181 8.01 6.27 -13.94
C MET A 181 9.05 7.00 -13.09
N SER A 182 8.81 8.29 -12.82
CA SER A 182 9.72 9.20 -12.13
C SER A 182 9.19 9.51 -10.74
N GLY A 183 9.49 8.62 -9.76
CA GLY A 183 9.10 8.82 -8.36
C GLY A 183 9.76 10.05 -7.74
N GLY A 184 9.19 10.56 -6.65
CA GLY A 184 9.74 11.70 -5.90
C GLY A 184 10.93 11.27 -5.05
N ILE A 185 10.68 10.66 -3.89
CA ILE A 185 11.69 9.98 -3.05
C ILE A 185 11.50 8.46 -3.15
N HIS A 186 12.61 7.70 -3.21
CA HIS A 186 12.56 6.31 -3.61
C HIS A 186 13.58 5.44 -2.85
N VAL A 187 13.17 4.24 -2.44
CA VAL A 187 14.06 3.19 -1.92
C VAL A 187 13.86 1.88 -2.66
N ALA A 188 14.95 1.15 -2.91
CA ALA A 188 14.89 -0.22 -3.43
C ALA A 188 16.16 -1.00 -3.05
N GLY A 189 16.08 -2.33 -3.14
CA GLY A 189 17.24 -3.20 -2.93
C GLY A 189 17.85 -3.14 -1.52
N GLY A 190 17.07 -2.71 -0.51
CA GLY A 190 17.54 -2.56 0.87
C GLY A 190 17.97 -1.14 1.25
N GLY A 191 17.85 -0.14 0.37
CA GLY A 191 18.24 1.25 0.64
C GLY A 191 17.50 1.87 1.83
N THR A 192 18.08 2.90 2.44
CA THR A 192 17.53 3.60 3.59
C THR A 192 17.35 5.08 3.28
N LEU A 193 16.17 5.65 3.60
CA LEU A 193 15.88 7.06 3.39
C LEU A 193 15.14 7.66 4.58
N HIS A 194 15.67 8.76 5.11
CA HIS A 194 15.04 9.57 6.14
C HIS A 194 14.73 10.95 5.58
N ALA A 195 13.44 11.30 5.51
CA ALA A 195 12.98 12.57 4.96
C ALA A 195 12.33 13.42 6.03
N SER A 196 12.60 14.72 6.05
CA SER A 196 11.89 15.66 6.88
C SER A 196 11.52 16.94 6.13
N ASN A 197 10.28 17.40 6.31
CA ASN A 197 9.76 18.67 5.81
C ASN A 197 10.02 18.91 4.29
N LEU A 198 9.82 17.88 3.45
CA LEU A 198 9.98 18.01 2.01
C LEU A 198 8.72 18.59 1.33
N THR A 199 8.94 19.21 0.18
CA THR A 199 7.88 19.49 -0.79
C THR A 199 8.13 18.67 -2.05
N VAL A 200 7.32 17.62 -2.26
CA VAL A 200 7.49 16.68 -3.37
C VAL A 200 6.28 16.75 -4.30
N THR A 201 6.54 16.90 -5.61
CA THR A 201 5.49 16.89 -6.63
C THR A 201 5.92 16.01 -7.81
N THR A 202 5.06 15.05 -8.20
CA THR A 202 5.27 14.21 -9.37
C THR A 202 4.12 14.36 -10.37
N GLN A 203 4.42 14.37 -11.70
CA GLN A 203 3.43 14.59 -12.76
C GLN A 203 3.15 13.35 -13.60
N GLY A 204 4.15 12.49 -13.79
CA GLY A 204 4.10 11.36 -14.70
C GLY A 204 3.19 10.22 -14.25
N LYS A 205 2.88 9.30 -15.16
CA LYS A 205 2.24 8.02 -14.82
C LYS A 205 3.21 7.12 -14.06
N SER A 206 2.68 6.29 -13.16
CA SER A 206 3.49 5.38 -12.34
C SER A 206 4.64 6.09 -11.61
N SER A 207 4.36 7.29 -11.11
CA SER A 207 5.31 8.22 -10.50
C SER A 207 4.84 8.60 -9.11
N ALA A 208 4.82 7.64 -8.18
CA ALA A 208 4.42 7.90 -6.79
C ALA A 208 5.34 8.95 -6.14
N ALA A 209 4.78 9.81 -5.30
CA ALA A 209 5.57 10.85 -4.62
C ALA A 209 6.52 10.25 -3.57
N ILE A 210 6.05 9.24 -2.83
CA ILE A 210 6.84 8.35 -1.97
C ILE A 210 6.77 6.96 -2.60
N ARG A 211 7.93 6.39 -2.94
CA ARG A 211 7.98 5.14 -3.68
C ARG A 211 9.01 4.17 -3.11
N SER A 212 8.67 2.90 -3.13
CA SER A 212 9.62 1.81 -2.94
C SER A 212 9.45 0.78 -4.05
N ASP A 213 10.50 0.01 -4.33
CA ASP A 213 10.48 -1.01 -5.37
C ASP A 213 11.26 -2.26 -4.92
N ARG A 214 11.44 -3.20 -5.84
CA ARG A 214 12.00 -4.54 -5.64
C ARG A 214 13.20 -4.58 -4.70
N GLY A 215 13.15 -5.49 -3.74
CA GLY A 215 14.15 -5.66 -2.70
C GLY A 215 13.94 -4.76 -1.49
N GLY A 216 12.87 -3.96 -1.50
CA GLY A 216 12.45 -3.16 -0.35
C GLY A 216 13.49 -2.17 0.14
N GLY A 217 13.43 -1.91 1.44
CA GLY A 217 14.29 -0.97 2.16
C GLY A 217 13.57 -0.43 3.38
N THR A 218 14.03 0.70 3.87
CA THR A 218 13.41 1.39 4.99
C THR A 218 13.25 2.88 4.67
N MET A 219 12.06 3.42 4.94
CA MET A 219 11.82 4.85 4.77
C MET A 219 11.13 5.44 5.99
N THR A 220 11.64 6.55 6.48
CA THR A 220 10.97 7.37 7.50
C THR A 220 10.72 8.77 6.97
N VAL A 221 9.52 9.30 7.20
CA VAL A 221 9.11 10.63 6.72
C VAL A 221 8.47 11.38 7.88
N ASP A 222 8.98 12.56 8.19
CA ASP A 222 8.38 13.45 9.19
C ASP A 222 8.06 14.81 8.57
N GLY A 223 6.78 15.14 8.53
CA GLY A 223 6.28 16.39 7.96
C GLY A 223 6.39 16.47 6.44
N GLY A 224 6.05 17.63 5.91
CA GLY A 224 6.12 17.92 4.48
C GLY A 224 4.84 17.65 3.69
N SER A 225 4.93 17.86 2.38
CA SER A 225 3.84 17.69 1.42
C SER A 225 4.30 16.85 0.23
N TYR A 226 3.55 15.79 -0.07
CA TYR A 226 3.86 14.82 -1.11
C TYR A 226 2.67 14.68 -2.03
N THR A 227 2.79 15.17 -3.25
CA THR A 227 1.69 15.22 -4.22
C THR A 227 2.05 14.47 -5.49
N SER A 228 1.21 13.52 -5.90
CA SER A 228 1.27 12.86 -7.20
C SER A 228 0.07 13.25 -8.06
N ASN A 229 0.32 13.61 -9.33
CA ASN A 229 -0.71 14.08 -10.27
C ASN A 229 -1.02 13.06 -11.38
N GLY A 230 -0.14 12.10 -11.58
CA GLY A 230 -0.23 11.14 -12.67
C GLY A 230 -1.27 10.03 -12.43
N THR A 231 -1.75 9.44 -13.51
CA THR A 231 -2.59 8.24 -13.45
C THR A 231 -1.76 7.04 -13.00
N GLY A 232 -2.26 6.23 -12.06
CA GLY A 232 -1.51 5.11 -11.49
C GLY A 232 -0.28 5.54 -10.70
N SER A 233 -0.36 6.71 -10.09
CA SER A 233 0.68 7.32 -9.28
C SER A 233 0.10 7.60 -7.89
N PRO A 234 0.09 6.61 -7.00
CA PRO A 234 -0.36 6.84 -5.62
C PRO A 234 0.54 7.88 -4.94
N ALA A 235 0.06 8.50 -3.87
CA ALA A 235 0.92 9.35 -3.05
C ALA A 235 2.02 8.50 -2.40
N VAL A 236 1.68 7.26 -1.98
CA VAL A 236 2.61 6.29 -1.40
C VAL A 236 2.46 4.92 -2.08
N TYR A 237 3.52 4.42 -2.72
CA TYR A 237 3.63 3.06 -3.24
C TYR A 237 4.61 2.25 -2.38
N VAL A 238 4.13 1.13 -1.82
CA VAL A 238 4.79 0.42 -0.72
C VAL A 238 5.19 -1.00 -1.13
N THR A 239 6.49 -1.25 -1.22
CA THR A 239 7.14 -2.57 -1.27
C THR A 239 8.34 -2.61 -0.31
N ALA A 240 8.26 -1.86 0.79
CA ALA A 240 9.28 -1.68 1.82
C ALA A 240 8.61 -1.47 3.18
N ASP A 241 9.40 -1.27 4.24
CA ASP A 241 8.91 -0.82 5.53
C ASP A 241 8.94 0.72 5.58
N ILE A 242 7.76 1.34 5.65
CA ILE A 242 7.60 2.79 5.59
C ILE A 242 6.88 3.32 6.83
N PHE A 243 7.47 4.31 7.48
CA PHE A 243 6.86 5.06 8.57
C PHE A 243 6.73 6.53 8.18
N ILE A 244 5.52 7.10 8.28
CA ILE A 244 5.23 8.50 7.92
C ILE A 244 4.48 9.17 9.06
N GLU A 245 4.95 10.33 9.49
CA GLU A 245 4.22 11.14 10.47
C GLU A 245 4.10 12.60 10.05
N ASN A 246 3.04 13.27 10.51
CA ASN A 246 2.80 14.71 10.35
C ASN A 246 2.79 15.23 8.89
N ALA A 247 2.55 14.39 7.91
CA ALA A 247 2.68 14.70 6.48
C ALA A 247 1.33 14.85 5.76
N ALA A 248 1.34 15.62 4.68
CA ALA A 248 0.24 15.69 3.72
C ALA A 248 0.56 14.86 2.47
N LEU A 249 -0.23 13.82 2.21
CA LEU A 249 -0.04 12.82 1.16
C LEU A 249 -1.24 12.88 0.21
N THR A 250 -1.03 13.30 -1.03
CA THR A 250 -2.14 13.56 -1.98
C THR A 250 -1.88 12.89 -3.32
N ALA A 251 -2.84 12.11 -3.79
CA ALA A 251 -2.87 11.56 -5.14
C ALA A 251 -4.05 12.14 -5.92
N ASN A 252 -3.77 12.98 -6.94
CA ASN A 252 -4.81 13.66 -7.72
C ASN A 252 -5.32 12.83 -8.92
N GLY A 253 -4.70 11.71 -9.24
CA GLY A 253 -5.06 10.87 -10.38
C GLY A 253 -4.97 9.38 -10.11
N SER A 254 -4.91 8.98 -8.83
CA SER A 254 -4.74 7.60 -8.40
C SER A 254 -5.30 7.39 -6.99
N GLU A 255 -5.25 6.15 -6.52
CA GLU A 255 -5.38 5.80 -5.10
C GLU A 255 -4.37 6.57 -4.24
N ALA A 256 -4.70 6.80 -2.98
CA ALA A 256 -3.81 7.49 -2.06
C ALA A 256 -2.60 6.61 -1.70
N LEU A 257 -2.84 5.32 -1.44
CA LEU A 257 -1.83 4.37 -1.02
C LEU A 257 -2.06 3.00 -1.64
N CYS A 258 -0.98 2.40 -2.10
CA CYS A 258 -0.93 1.06 -2.65
C CYS A 258 0.19 0.27 -1.97
N LEU A 259 -0.14 -0.86 -1.33
CA LEU A 259 0.81 -1.75 -0.67
C LEU A 259 0.77 -3.14 -1.30
N GLU A 260 1.93 -3.64 -1.68
CA GLU A 260 2.07 -4.95 -2.33
C GLU A 260 2.83 -5.95 -1.44
N GLY A 261 2.19 -7.09 -1.19
CA GLY A 261 2.79 -8.26 -0.55
C GLY A 261 3.28 -8.04 0.88
N LEU A 262 4.38 -8.72 1.23
CA LEU A 262 4.99 -8.72 2.57
C LEU A 262 5.71 -7.40 2.84
N ASN A 263 4.97 -6.36 3.19
CA ASN A 263 5.51 -5.04 3.50
C ASN A 263 4.66 -4.32 4.53
N SER A 264 5.13 -3.22 5.07
CA SER A 264 4.42 -2.46 6.08
C SER A 264 4.43 -0.95 5.84
N VAL A 265 3.32 -0.30 6.18
CA VAL A 265 3.23 1.15 6.25
C VAL A 265 2.47 1.59 7.49
N SER A 266 3.06 2.55 8.20
CA SER A 266 2.43 3.17 9.36
C SER A 266 2.36 4.68 9.17
N LEU A 267 1.15 5.24 9.33
CA LEU A 267 0.86 6.66 9.20
C LEU A 267 0.42 7.21 10.55
N LYS A 268 1.02 8.33 10.98
CA LYS A 268 0.64 8.99 12.23
C LYS A 268 0.39 10.47 12.01
N ASN A 269 -0.80 10.94 12.40
CA ASN A 269 -1.20 12.34 12.23
C ASN A 269 -1.06 12.86 10.79
N CYS A 270 -1.28 12.01 9.80
CA CYS A 270 -1.16 12.34 8.38
C CYS A 270 -2.51 12.75 7.78
N VAL A 271 -2.47 13.52 6.70
CA VAL A 271 -3.58 13.66 5.76
C VAL A 271 -3.27 12.78 4.56
N LEU A 272 -4.07 11.75 4.34
CA LEU A 272 -3.95 10.82 3.21
C LEU A 272 -5.16 10.99 2.29
N SER A 273 -4.94 11.48 1.06
CA SER A 273 -6.01 11.79 0.10
C SER A 273 -5.79 11.10 -1.24
N GLY A 274 -6.84 10.46 -1.76
CA GLY A 274 -6.84 9.79 -3.06
C GLY A 274 -7.99 10.25 -3.96
N ASN A 275 -7.71 10.31 -5.27
CA ASN A 275 -8.67 10.61 -6.33
C ASN A 275 -8.47 9.62 -7.48
N MET A 276 -8.81 8.35 -7.22
CA MET A 276 -8.63 7.29 -8.18
C MET A 276 -9.60 7.43 -9.34
N ARG A 277 -9.09 7.34 -10.58
CA ARG A 277 -9.94 7.36 -11.75
C ARG A 277 -10.63 6.02 -11.95
N ASP A 278 -11.89 6.04 -12.35
CA ASP A 278 -12.55 4.85 -12.85
C ASP A 278 -11.93 4.46 -14.22
N LEU A 279 -11.21 3.36 -14.22
CA LEU A 279 -10.53 2.81 -15.38
C LEU A 279 -11.09 1.43 -15.69
N SER A 280 -11.33 1.12 -16.96
CA SER A 280 -11.94 -0.12 -17.42
C SER A 280 -11.22 -1.41 -17.01
N GLN A 281 -9.95 -1.32 -16.60
CA GLN A 281 -9.20 -2.46 -16.07
C GLN A 281 -9.36 -2.64 -14.55
N ASN A 282 -10.07 -1.74 -13.88
CA ASN A 282 -10.37 -1.85 -12.46
C ASN A 282 -11.76 -2.42 -12.25
N ASP A 283 -11.90 -3.38 -11.35
CA ASP A 283 -13.20 -3.89 -10.94
C ASP A 283 -13.92 -2.89 -10.03
N ASN A 284 -13.14 -2.10 -9.28
CA ASN A 284 -13.62 -1.10 -8.32
C ASN A 284 -12.68 0.13 -8.33
N THR A 285 -13.10 1.20 -7.66
CA THR A 285 -12.24 2.32 -7.26
C THR A 285 -12.03 2.27 -5.74
N TRP A 286 -10.86 2.67 -5.27
CA TRP A 286 -10.46 2.60 -3.86
C TRP A 286 -9.50 3.72 -3.50
N THR A 287 -9.38 4.01 -2.21
CA THR A 287 -8.43 5.00 -1.68
C THR A 287 -7.14 4.34 -1.18
N VAL A 288 -7.27 3.19 -0.51
CA VAL A 288 -6.15 2.38 -0.02
C VAL A 288 -6.33 0.95 -0.49
N ILE A 289 -5.30 0.35 -1.09
CA ILE A 289 -5.31 -1.06 -1.49
C ILE A 289 -4.12 -1.82 -0.90
N LEU A 290 -4.40 -3.04 -0.38
CA LEU A 290 -3.43 -4.07 -0.09
C LEU A 290 -3.66 -5.26 -1.02
N TYR A 291 -2.62 -5.66 -1.77
CA TYR A 291 -2.75 -6.69 -2.80
C TYR A 291 -1.44 -7.40 -3.10
N GLN A 292 -1.52 -8.47 -3.88
CA GLN A 292 -0.35 -9.14 -4.44
C GLN A 292 -0.50 -9.25 -5.95
N SER A 293 0.42 -8.61 -6.70
CA SER A 293 0.37 -8.63 -8.16
C SER A 293 0.90 -9.92 -8.79
N MET A 294 1.74 -10.67 -8.06
CA MET A 294 2.51 -11.82 -8.58
C MET A 294 3.55 -11.44 -9.65
N SER A 295 3.91 -10.15 -9.74
CA SER A 295 4.95 -9.65 -10.66
C SER A 295 6.37 -10.02 -10.21
N GLY A 296 6.56 -10.32 -8.93
CA GLY A 296 7.85 -10.50 -8.28
C GLY A 296 8.51 -9.19 -7.83
N ASP A 297 7.75 -8.10 -7.77
CA ASP A 297 8.22 -6.81 -7.25
C ASP A 297 8.20 -6.77 -5.72
N SER A 298 7.36 -7.61 -5.11
CA SER A 298 7.30 -7.83 -3.68
C SER A 298 7.26 -9.33 -3.34
N GLU A 299 7.75 -9.71 -2.17
CA GLU A 299 7.59 -11.05 -1.63
C GLU A 299 6.13 -11.30 -1.25
N VAL A 300 5.67 -12.54 -1.43
CA VAL A 300 4.33 -12.96 -1.02
C VAL A 300 4.29 -13.05 0.51
N GLY A 301 3.29 -12.43 1.11
CA GLY A 301 3.10 -12.46 2.56
C GLY A 301 2.09 -11.42 3.01
N LYS A 302 2.01 -11.24 4.32
CA LYS A 302 1.04 -10.32 4.94
C LYS A 302 1.47 -8.87 4.78
N GLY A 303 0.64 -8.09 4.08
CA GLY A 303 0.74 -6.63 4.03
C GLY A 303 0.13 -5.99 5.27
N THR A 304 0.77 -4.96 5.83
CA THR A 304 0.27 -4.28 7.04
C THR A 304 0.13 -2.78 6.80
N PHE A 305 -1.09 -2.29 6.99
CA PHE A 305 -1.41 -0.86 6.97
C PHE A 305 -1.90 -0.42 8.35
N ALA A 306 -1.28 0.58 8.93
CA ALA A 306 -1.72 1.19 10.18
C ALA A 306 -1.85 2.71 10.03
N MET A 307 -2.95 3.28 10.54
CA MET A 307 -3.13 4.74 10.60
C MET A 307 -3.65 5.15 11.98
N GLU A 308 -2.94 6.08 12.62
CA GLU A 308 -3.27 6.63 13.94
C GLU A 308 -3.48 8.15 13.83
N GLY A 309 -4.67 8.61 14.16
CA GLY A 309 -5.04 10.02 14.03
C GLY A 309 -4.98 10.52 12.57
N GLY A 310 -5.08 11.83 12.40
CA GLY A 310 -5.07 12.45 11.08
C GLY A 310 -6.37 12.26 10.29
N THR A 311 -6.29 12.38 8.95
CA THR A 311 -7.47 12.33 8.07
C THR A 311 -7.20 11.42 6.87
N LEU A 312 -8.11 10.48 6.62
CA LEU A 312 -8.20 9.71 5.37
C LEU A 312 -9.30 10.32 4.52
N LYS A 313 -8.96 10.73 3.30
CA LYS A 313 -9.89 11.36 2.39
C LYS A 313 -10.02 10.61 1.08
N SER A 314 -11.26 10.19 0.73
CA SER A 314 -11.60 9.72 -0.60
C SER A 314 -12.25 10.86 -1.38
N GLU A 315 -11.68 11.20 -2.53
CA GLU A 315 -12.30 12.14 -3.46
C GLU A 315 -13.32 11.45 -4.38
N ASN A 316 -13.23 10.11 -4.52
CA ASN A 316 -14.20 9.26 -5.22
C ASN A 316 -14.02 7.78 -4.84
N GLY A 317 -15.08 6.98 -5.02
CA GLY A 317 -15.07 5.53 -4.84
C GLY A 317 -14.88 5.06 -3.40
N GLY A 318 -14.58 3.78 -3.21
CA GLY A 318 -14.47 3.13 -1.89
C GLY A 318 -13.22 3.53 -1.11
N LEU A 319 -13.19 3.14 0.17
CA LEU A 319 -12.06 3.48 1.05
C LEU A 319 -10.97 2.41 1.01
N PHE A 320 -11.26 1.18 1.45
CA PHE A 320 -10.27 0.12 1.59
C PHE A 320 -10.61 -1.05 0.68
N TYR A 321 -9.57 -1.56 0.00
CA TYR A 321 -9.68 -2.78 -0.80
C TYR A 321 -8.52 -3.72 -0.49
N THR A 322 -8.83 -5.01 -0.33
CA THR A 322 -7.82 -6.06 -0.24
C THR A 322 -8.20 -7.24 -1.11
N THR A 323 -7.22 -7.77 -1.85
CA THR A 323 -7.41 -8.85 -2.82
C THR A 323 -6.12 -9.61 -3.10
N ASN A 324 -6.21 -10.92 -3.30
CA ASN A 324 -5.08 -11.79 -3.65
C ASN A 324 -3.89 -11.71 -2.68
N THR A 325 -4.15 -11.46 -1.39
CA THR A 325 -3.09 -11.28 -0.39
C THR A 325 -3.56 -11.62 1.01
N GLU A 326 -2.63 -11.82 1.93
CA GLU A 326 -2.85 -11.71 3.37
C GLU A 326 -2.65 -10.26 3.79
N SER A 327 -3.55 -9.69 4.59
CA SER A 327 -3.54 -8.27 4.93
C SER A 327 -3.99 -7.98 6.35
N GLU A 328 -3.45 -6.89 6.90
CA GLU A 328 -3.89 -6.35 8.19
C GLU A 328 -4.07 -4.84 8.08
N PHE A 329 -5.24 -4.35 8.44
CA PHE A 329 -5.52 -2.94 8.57
C PHE A 329 -5.76 -2.60 10.04
N THR A 330 -5.16 -1.51 10.50
CA THR A 330 -5.44 -0.92 11.80
C THR A 330 -5.77 0.56 11.63
N LEU A 331 -6.98 0.95 12.06
CA LEU A 331 -7.37 2.35 12.17
C LEU A 331 -7.56 2.70 13.65
N ASN A 332 -6.90 3.77 14.08
CA ASN A 332 -7.02 4.26 15.44
C ASN A 332 -7.34 5.76 15.42
N HIS A 333 -8.58 6.14 15.72
CA HIS A 333 -9.02 7.52 15.83
C HIS A 333 -8.72 8.37 14.57
N VAL A 334 -8.97 7.82 13.39
CA VAL A 334 -8.79 8.48 12.09
C VAL A 334 -10.06 9.21 11.69
N THR A 335 -9.95 10.48 11.30
CA THR A 335 -11.05 11.19 10.67
C THR A 335 -11.21 10.72 9.24
N ILE A 336 -12.40 10.26 8.85
CA ILE A 336 -12.69 9.81 7.48
C ILE A 336 -13.56 10.85 6.79
N GLU A 337 -13.07 11.38 5.67
CA GLU A 337 -13.79 12.26 4.75
C GLU A 337 -14.06 11.48 3.46
N ALA A 338 -15.23 10.84 3.38
CA ALA A 338 -15.62 10.06 2.22
C ALA A 338 -16.32 10.94 1.18
N ALA A 339 -16.08 10.64 -0.11
CA ALA A 339 -16.81 11.25 -1.21
C ALA A 339 -18.30 10.86 -1.17
N ASP A 340 -19.16 11.65 -1.84
CA ASP A 340 -20.60 11.41 -1.88
C ASP A 340 -20.97 10.06 -2.55
N ASP A 341 -20.10 9.53 -3.41
CA ASP A 341 -20.26 8.25 -4.11
C ASP A 341 -19.52 7.08 -3.43
N CYS A 342 -18.96 7.31 -2.25
CA CYS A 342 -18.29 6.28 -1.46
C CYS A 342 -19.32 5.39 -0.76
N GLU A 343 -19.64 4.25 -1.35
CA GLU A 343 -20.51 3.24 -0.74
C GLU A 343 -19.73 2.21 0.08
N ASP A 344 -18.54 1.81 -0.39
CA ASP A 344 -17.72 0.75 0.19
C ASP A 344 -16.74 1.32 1.24
N PHE A 345 -16.91 0.90 2.50
CA PHE A 345 -15.90 1.15 3.53
C PHE A 345 -14.73 0.18 3.38
N LEU A 346 -15.01 -1.11 3.26
CA LEU A 346 -14.03 -2.18 3.08
C LEU A 346 -14.53 -3.21 2.08
N ARG A 347 -13.70 -3.53 1.10
CA ARG A 347 -13.90 -4.67 0.21
C ARG A 347 -12.77 -5.69 0.41
N CYS A 348 -13.11 -6.88 0.92
CA CYS A 348 -12.23 -8.02 1.11
C CYS A 348 -12.72 -9.16 0.21
N THR A 349 -12.31 -9.17 -1.05
CA THR A 349 -12.87 -10.09 -2.07
C THR A 349 -11.79 -10.52 -3.07
N GLY A 350 -12.09 -11.57 -3.83
CA GLY A 350 -11.41 -11.82 -5.09
C GLY A 350 -11.57 -10.67 -6.09
N ASN A 351 -10.91 -10.80 -7.22
CA ASN A 351 -10.98 -9.85 -8.33
C ASN A 351 -11.17 -10.57 -9.67
N ALA A 352 -11.64 -9.86 -10.70
CA ALA A 352 -11.88 -10.41 -12.02
C ALA A 352 -10.60 -10.66 -12.85
N ASN A 353 -9.44 -10.50 -12.24
CA ASN A 353 -8.11 -10.72 -12.83
C ASN A 353 -7.81 -9.88 -14.08
N GLN A 354 -8.45 -8.74 -14.24
CA GLN A 354 -8.20 -7.87 -15.40
C GLN A 354 -6.79 -7.26 -15.37
N ARG A 355 -6.22 -7.12 -14.18
CA ARG A 355 -4.84 -6.67 -13.96
C ARG A 355 -3.81 -7.80 -13.90
N GLY A 356 -4.24 -9.05 -13.91
CA GLY A 356 -3.37 -10.21 -13.73
C GLY A 356 -3.03 -10.50 -12.28
N TRP A 357 -3.85 -10.05 -11.32
CA TRP A 357 -3.67 -10.31 -9.90
C TRP A 357 -4.27 -11.68 -9.52
N GLY A 358 -3.43 -12.70 -9.47
CA GLY A 358 -3.83 -14.05 -9.14
C GLY A 358 -4.62 -14.75 -10.25
N ARG A 359 -5.65 -15.48 -9.86
CA ARG A 359 -6.54 -16.21 -10.76
C ARG A 359 -7.99 -16.07 -10.27
N THR A 360 -8.89 -15.63 -11.14
CA THR A 360 -10.32 -15.48 -10.82
C THR A 360 -10.88 -16.72 -10.12
N GLY A 361 -11.61 -16.52 -9.02
CA GLY A 361 -12.16 -17.57 -8.17
C GLY A 361 -11.12 -18.28 -7.26
N ALA A 362 -9.87 -17.76 -7.19
CA ALA A 362 -8.82 -18.25 -6.31
C ALA A 362 -7.81 -17.14 -5.95
N ASN A 363 -8.27 -15.91 -5.94
CA ASN A 363 -7.52 -14.70 -5.64
C ASN A 363 -8.23 -13.84 -4.57
N GLY A 364 -8.86 -14.50 -3.62
CA GLY A 364 -9.41 -13.88 -2.41
C GLY A 364 -8.33 -13.28 -1.52
N ALA A 365 -8.73 -12.67 -0.43
CA ALA A 365 -7.85 -12.10 0.57
C ALA A 365 -8.08 -12.74 1.94
N ASP A 366 -7.01 -12.84 2.75
CA ASP A 366 -7.09 -13.12 4.18
C ASP A 366 -6.85 -11.80 4.92
N CYS A 367 -7.90 -11.21 5.50
CA CYS A 367 -7.86 -9.87 6.06
C CYS A 367 -8.22 -9.83 7.54
N ALA A 368 -7.36 -9.22 8.35
CA ALA A 368 -7.71 -8.71 9.66
C ALA A 368 -7.91 -7.20 9.58
N PHE A 369 -9.10 -6.71 9.95
CA PHE A 369 -9.39 -5.27 10.03
C PHE A 369 -9.72 -4.89 11.47
N ILE A 370 -8.90 -4.03 12.07
CA ILE A 370 -9.00 -3.62 13.46
C ILE A 370 -9.34 -2.13 13.51
N ALA A 371 -10.52 -1.81 14.05
CA ALA A 371 -10.98 -0.44 14.26
C ALA A 371 -10.97 -0.12 15.76
N ILE A 372 -10.23 0.92 16.14
CA ILE A 372 -10.02 1.32 17.52
C ILE A 372 -10.51 2.76 17.69
N ASN A 373 -11.54 2.96 18.53
CA ASN A 373 -12.14 4.28 18.75
C ASN A 373 -12.43 5.01 17.42
N GLN A 374 -13.09 4.31 16.49
CA GLN A 374 -13.24 4.70 15.10
C GLN A 374 -14.71 4.88 14.72
N GLU A 375 -15.01 5.91 13.91
CA GLU A 375 -16.27 5.99 13.18
C GLU A 375 -16.10 5.38 11.79
N MET A 376 -16.95 4.40 11.45
CA MET A 376 -16.96 3.69 10.18
C MET A 376 -18.34 3.84 9.55
N ASN A 377 -18.38 4.30 8.29
CA ASN A 377 -19.63 4.46 7.55
C ASN A 377 -19.48 3.82 6.17
N GLY A 378 -20.45 2.99 5.76
CA GLY A 378 -20.50 2.35 4.46
C GLY A 378 -20.63 0.83 4.53
N LEU A 379 -20.44 0.17 3.40
CA LEU A 379 -20.55 -1.29 3.28
C LEU A 379 -19.22 -1.96 3.62
N VAL A 380 -19.29 -3.07 4.31
CA VAL A 380 -18.20 -4.05 4.41
C VAL A 380 -18.57 -5.22 3.51
N ILE A 381 -17.76 -5.49 2.51
CA ILE A 381 -18.03 -6.47 1.47
C ILE A 381 -16.99 -7.58 1.53
N TRP A 382 -17.43 -8.82 1.51
CA TRP A 382 -16.61 -10.01 1.50
C TRP A 382 -17.15 -11.07 0.54
N ASP A 383 -16.40 -12.12 0.24
CA ASP A 383 -16.84 -13.24 -0.59
C ASP A 383 -16.38 -14.59 -0.01
N SER A 384 -16.93 -15.70 -0.52
CA SER A 384 -16.65 -17.04 -0.03
C SER A 384 -15.25 -17.59 -0.37
N ILE A 385 -14.42 -16.85 -1.13
CA ILE A 385 -13.02 -17.21 -1.35
C ILE A 385 -12.04 -16.37 -0.51
N SER A 386 -12.57 -15.51 0.37
CA SER A 386 -11.80 -14.63 1.26
C SER A 386 -12.10 -14.92 2.71
N THR A 387 -11.17 -14.55 3.59
CA THR A 387 -11.37 -14.59 5.05
C THR A 387 -11.29 -13.16 5.59
N LEU A 388 -12.33 -12.71 6.28
CA LEU A 388 -12.37 -11.41 6.94
C LEU A 388 -12.58 -11.57 8.44
N GLU A 389 -11.67 -11.04 9.24
CA GLU A 389 -11.86 -10.81 10.67
C GLU A 389 -11.98 -9.31 10.91
N LEU A 390 -13.18 -8.83 11.23
CA LEU A 390 -13.46 -7.42 11.54
C LEU A 390 -13.65 -7.25 13.04
N SER A 391 -12.80 -6.42 13.66
CA SER A 391 -12.84 -6.13 15.10
C SER A 391 -13.14 -4.66 15.36
N LEU A 392 -14.24 -4.40 16.08
CA LEU A 392 -14.66 -3.09 16.54
C LEU A 392 -14.35 -2.96 18.03
N THR A 393 -13.44 -2.05 18.38
CA THR A 393 -12.91 -1.94 19.75
C THR A 393 -12.88 -0.49 20.25
N ASP A 394 -12.83 -0.34 21.57
CA ASP A 394 -12.61 0.93 22.28
C ASP A 394 -13.59 2.05 21.91
N GLY A 395 -14.87 1.70 21.74
CA GLY A 395 -15.94 2.67 21.44
C GLY A 395 -16.12 2.92 19.93
N THR A 396 -15.63 2.02 19.09
CA THR A 396 -15.86 2.09 17.65
C THR A 396 -17.34 2.00 17.30
N VAL A 397 -17.78 2.86 16.38
CA VAL A 397 -19.14 2.86 15.85
C VAL A 397 -19.09 2.53 14.35
N PHE A 398 -19.65 1.40 13.98
CA PHE A 398 -19.85 1.02 12.58
C PHE A 398 -21.30 1.29 12.17
N THR A 399 -21.52 2.14 11.17
CA THR A 399 -22.83 2.40 10.55
C THR A 399 -22.79 1.87 9.12
N GLY A 400 -23.47 0.73 8.88
CA GLY A 400 -23.37 0.08 7.58
C GLY A 400 -24.03 -1.30 7.56
N ALA A 401 -23.77 -2.01 6.46
CA ALA A 401 -24.16 -3.41 6.28
C ALA A 401 -22.95 -4.25 5.91
N VAL A 402 -23.00 -5.55 6.21
CA VAL A 402 -21.98 -6.53 5.81
C VAL A 402 -22.57 -7.40 4.70
N ILE A 403 -21.96 -7.34 3.52
CA ILE A 403 -22.49 -7.92 2.29
C ILE A 403 -21.60 -9.08 1.81
N ASP A 404 -22.23 -10.21 1.52
CA ASP A 404 -21.62 -11.34 0.83
C ASP A 404 -21.79 -11.11 -0.68
N ASP A 405 -20.67 -10.84 -1.40
CA ASP A 405 -20.64 -10.52 -2.84
C ASP A 405 -19.82 -11.56 -3.61
N GLU A 406 -20.49 -12.58 -4.13
CA GLU A 406 -19.90 -13.70 -4.86
C GLU A 406 -19.49 -13.36 -6.31
N SER A 407 -19.55 -12.10 -6.74
CA SER A 407 -19.33 -11.70 -8.13
C SER A 407 -17.95 -12.10 -8.69
N CYS A 408 -16.92 -12.14 -7.84
CA CYS A 408 -15.55 -12.54 -8.19
C CYS A 408 -15.13 -13.90 -7.59
N ALA A 409 -16.00 -14.57 -6.84
CA ALA A 409 -15.69 -15.81 -6.12
C ALA A 409 -15.66 -17.08 -7.00
N GLY A 410 -16.07 -16.97 -8.28
CA GLY A 410 -16.02 -18.11 -9.22
C GLY A 410 -16.99 -19.21 -8.85
N ASN A 411 -16.48 -20.34 -8.35
CA ASN A 411 -17.34 -21.45 -7.86
C ASN A 411 -17.59 -21.38 -6.35
N GLY A 412 -17.15 -20.32 -5.68
CA GLY A 412 -17.15 -20.18 -4.25
C GLY A 412 -16.03 -20.98 -3.56
N GLY A 413 -15.95 -20.85 -2.25
CA GLY A 413 -14.97 -21.50 -1.40
C GLY A 413 -15.47 -21.67 0.04
N ASP A 414 -14.54 -21.91 0.95
CA ASP A 414 -14.80 -22.07 2.39
C ASP A 414 -14.37 -20.80 3.18
N GLY A 415 -14.44 -19.61 2.54
CA GLY A 415 -14.12 -18.33 3.15
C GLY A 415 -15.08 -17.97 4.29
N SER A 416 -14.72 -16.96 5.05
CA SER A 416 -15.50 -16.58 6.24
C SER A 416 -15.43 -15.08 6.53
N CYS A 417 -16.48 -14.59 7.20
CA CYS A 417 -16.53 -13.26 7.76
C CYS A 417 -16.88 -13.34 9.25
N ALA A 418 -15.91 -13.05 10.11
CA ALA A 418 -16.12 -12.98 11.56
C ALA A 418 -16.18 -11.51 11.99
N LEU A 419 -17.23 -11.13 12.71
CA LEU A 419 -17.38 -9.80 13.27
C LEU A 419 -17.33 -9.85 14.81
N ASN A 420 -16.35 -9.15 15.38
CA ASN A 420 -16.12 -9.03 16.81
C ASN A 420 -16.44 -7.60 17.26
N ILE A 421 -17.35 -7.44 18.24
CA ILE A 421 -17.79 -6.15 18.80
C ILE A 421 -17.55 -6.18 20.30
N ASP A 422 -16.60 -5.37 20.80
CA ASP A 422 -16.35 -5.28 22.24
C ASP A 422 -17.48 -4.54 22.99
N ALA A 423 -17.44 -4.58 24.32
CA ALA A 423 -18.48 -4.01 25.19
C ALA A 423 -18.66 -2.49 25.04
N GLY A 424 -17.68 -1.77 24.51
CA GLY A 424 -17.71 -0.33 24.29
C GLY A 424 -18.22 0.08 22.91
N SER A 425 -18.27 -0.87 21.97
CA SER A 425 -18.48 -0.61 20.54
C SER A 425 -19.89 -0.92 20.09
N LYS A 426 -20.26 -0.39 18.91
CA LYS A 426 -21.63 -0.46 18.38
C LYS A 426 -21.63 -0.69 16.88
N TRP A 427 -22.56 -1.54 16.41
CA TRP A 427 -22.94 -1.65 15.02
C TRP A 427 -24.34 -1.08 14.79
N ILE A 428 -24.45 -0.03 13.97
CA ILE A 428 -25.72 0.53 13.49
C ILE A 428 -25.99 -0.06 12.12
N VAL A 429 -26.90 -1.04 12.08
CA VAL A 429 -27.22 -1.81 10.87
C VAL A 429 -28.12 -0.97 9.95
N THR A 430 -27.70 -0.82 8.68
CA THR A 430 -28.42 -0.04 7.67
C THR A 430 -29.02 -0.88 6.55
N GLY A 431 -28.79 -2.19 6.56
CA GLY A 431 -29.28 -3.15 5.56
C GLY A 431 -29.16 -4.59 6.05
N ASN A 432 -29.82 -5.53 5.35
CA ASN A 432 -29.64 -6.94 5.63
C ASN A 432 -28.15 -7.30 5.47
N SER A 433 -27.63 -8.08 6.40
CA SER A 433 -26.22 -8.37 6.51
C SER A 433 -25.96 -9.87 6.61
N THR A 434 -24.80 -10.33 6.13
CA THR A 434 -24.37 -11.72 6.18
C THR A 434 -22.97 -11.81 6.76
N VAL A 435 -22.80 -12.58 7.82
CA VAL A 435 -21.52 -12.94 8.44
C VAL A 435 -21.50 -14.44 8.71
N THR A 436 -20.34 -15.06 8.85
CA THR A 436 -20.25 -16.47 9.26
C THR A 436 -20.22 -16.62 10.79
N ALA A 437 -19.59 -15.70 11.50
CA ALA A 437 -19.56 -15.69 12.96
C ALA A 437 -19.79 -14.27 13.50
N LEU A 438 -20.60 -14.19 14.58
CA LEU A 438 -20.89 -12.94 15.27
C LEU A 438 -20.57 -13.08 16.76
N HIS A 439 -19.56 -12.34 17.22
CA HIS A 439 -19.26 -12.18 18.64
C HIS A 439 -19.57 -10.73 19.03
N CYS A 440 -20.50 -10.54 19.97
CA CYS A 440 -20.94 -9.20 20.35
C CYS A 440 -21.10 -9.11 21.88
N GLU A 441 -20.22 -8.32 22.49
CA GLU A 441 -20.35 -7.85 23.88
C GLU A 441 -20.96 -6.44 23.93
N GLY A 442 -20.98 -5.71 22.81
CA GLY A 442 -21.47 -4.35 22.66
C GLY A 442 -22.93 -4.27 22.23
N GLU A 443 -23.23 -3.34 21.32
CA GLU A 443 -24.60 -3.05 20.89
C GLU A 443 -24.79 -3.25 19.39
N ILE A 444 -25.86 -3.92 18.97
CA ILE A 444 -26.30 -4.04 17.58
C ILE A 444 -27.73 -3.51 17.47
N VAL A 445 -27.90 -2.40 16.75
CA VAL A 445 -29.18 -1.74 16.55
C VAL A 445 -29.31 -1.21 15.12
N ASP A 446 -30.53 -0.85 14.71
CA ASP A 446 -30.72 -0.06 13.49
C ASP A 446 -30.65 1.46 13.77
N ALA A 447 -30.80 2.27 12.72
CA ALA A 447 -30.75 3.74 12.82
C ALA A 447 -31.84 4.35 13.73
N GLN A 448 -32.87 3.59 14.10
CA GLN A 448 -33.93 3.98 15.04
C GLN A 448 -33.69 3.47 16.47
N GLY A 449 -32.57 2.80 16.70
CA GLY A 449 -32.20 2.20 17.99
C GLY A 449 -32.96 0.90 18.30
N ARG A 450 -33.61 0.27 17.31
CA ARG A 450 -34.30 -1.02 17.47
C ARG A 450 -33.30 -2.17 17.37
N SER A 451 -33.46 -3.19 18.20
CA SER A 451 -32.62 -4.42 18.10
C SER A 451 -32.81 -5.12 16.75
N VAL A 452 -31.75 -5.71 16.24
CA VAL A 452 -31.73 -6.41 14.93
C VAL A 452 -31.86 -7.91 15.15
N SER A 453 -32.72 -8.59 14.38
CA SER A 453 -32.83 -10.05 14.43
C SER A 453 -31.60 -10.71 13.83
N VAL A 454 -31.08 -11.76 14.51
CA VAL A 454 -30.04 -12.64 13.97
C VAL A 454 -30.70 -13.98 13.64
N ILE A 455 -30.50 -14.45 12.41
CA ILE A 455 -31.04 -15.70 11.90
C ILE A 455 -29.92 -16.60 11.37
N ASP A 456 -30.14 -17.93 11.33
CA ASP A 456 -29.24 -18.82 10.63
C ASP A 456 -29.53 -18.87 9.11
N ALA A 457 -28.70 -19.57 8.35
CA ALA A 457 -28.85 -19.70 6.89
C ALA A 457 -30.16 -20.42 6.50
N GLN A 458 -30.84 -21.11 7.42
CA GLN A 458 -32.15 -21.74 7.21
C GLN A 458 -33.31 -20.82 7.60
N GLY A 459 -33.04 -19.63 8.10
CA GLY A 459 -34.04 -18.65 8.56
C GLY A 459 -34.55 -18.89 9.98
N ASN A 460 -33.92 -19.78 10.76
CA ASN A 460 -34.29 -19.92 12.17
C ASN A 460 -33.74 -18.74 12.99
N VAL A 461 -34.58 -18.19 13.86
CA VAL A 461 -34.19 -17.05 14.69
C VAL A 461 -33.24 -17.50 15.80
N LEU A 462 -32.01 -17.00 15.78
CA LEU A 462 -31.00 -17.17 16.83
C LEU A 462 -31.16 -16.12 17.92
N SER A 463 -31.46 -14.87 17.53
CA SER A 463 -31.79 -13.77 18.42
C SER A 463 -32.89 -12.91 17.79
N ALA A 464 -33.97 -12.63 18.52
CA ALA A 464 -35.08 -11.85 18.02
C ALA A 464 -34.83 -10.33 18.18
N GLY A 465 -35.23 -9.55 17.19
CA GLY A 465 -35.18 -8.09 17.19
C GLY A 465 -36.45 -7.45 16.62
N GLU A 466 -36.51 -6.11 16.66
CA GLU A 466 -37.63 -5.30 16.22
C GLU A 466 -37.34 -4.53 14.90
N SER A 467 -36.11 -4.57 14.41
CA SER A 467 -35.72 -3.93 13.16
C SER A 467 -36.36 -4.61 11.95
N GLU A 468 -36.50 -3.87 10.86
CA GLU A 468 -36.82 -4.43 9.53
C GLU A 468 -35.63 -5.15 8.88
N TYR A 469 -34.39 -4.91 9.37
CA TYR A 469 -33.20 -5.58 8.89
C TYR A 469 -32.93 -6.87 9.68
N THR A 470 -32.20 -7.77 9.02
CA THR A 470 -31.76 -9.04 9.61
C THR A 470 -30.26 -9.24 9.40
N ILE A 471 -29.61 -9.92 10.34
CA ILE A 471 -28.25 -10.42 10.21
C ILE A 471 -28.35 -11.94 10.05
N THR A 472 -27.85 -12.46 8.95
CA THR A 472 -27.63 -13.90 8.77
C THR A 472 -26.26 -14.26 9.33
N ALA A 473 -26.20 -15.25 10.25
CA ALA A 473 -24.96 -15.71 10.86
C ALA A 473 -25.03 -17.24 11.06
N ASP A 474 -23.94 -17.95 10.76
CA ASP A 474 -23.88 -19.39 10.99
C ASP A 474 -23.75 -19.71 12.50
N ALA A 475 -23.11 -18.80 13.25
CA ALA A 475 -22.95 -18.92 14.70
C ALA A 475 -22.98 -17.55 15.39
N ILE A 476 -23.58 -17.53 16.61
CA ILE A 476 -23.36 -16.49 17.62
C ILE A 476 -22.41 -17.10 18.65
N VAL A 477 -21.26 -16.47 18.87
CA VAL A 477 -20.18 -16.98 19.73
C VAL A 477 -20.08 -16.18 21.02
#